data_bd1f914e6a5af9434b58f51543cbca98
#
_entry.id   bd1f914e6a5af9434b58f51543cbca98
#
_cell.length_a   1.000
_cell.length_b   1.000
_cell.length_c   1.000
_cell.angle_alpha   90.00
_cell.angle_beta   90.00
_cell.angle_gamma   90.00
#
_symmetry.space_group_name_H-M   'P 1'
#
loop_
_entity.id
_entity.type
_entity.pdbx_description
1 polymer ?
#
loop_
_entity_poly.entity_id
_entity_poly.type
_entity_poly.pdbx_seq_one_letter_code
_entity_poly.pdbx_strand_id
1 'polypeptide(L)'
;EGELTFEDGMISCSALQIGMLGLMQKDEKVRKHYTDAMLQILESHDCLTQLRVPDARRRGGTMRYWEAQYDVQMLPNMFNSPHGWSGWRGYATYYAYLLTGEERWLKETYNAMGAFSHLIDYRTGNLRHW
;
A
#
# COMPACT_ATOMS: atom_id res chain seq x y z
N GLU A 1 -14.78 12.97 11.65
CA GLU A 1 -15.03 13.68 10.38
C GLU A 1 -13.97 13.34 9.32
N GLY A 2 -12.70 13.38 9.65
CA GLY A 2 -11.62 12.96 8.75
C GLY A 2 -11.41 11.45 8.67
N GLU A 3 -11.99 10.72 9.58
CA GLU A 3 -11.76 9.29 9.75
C GLU A 3 -12.14 8.46 8.53
N LEU A 4 -13.23 8.82 7.89
CA LEU A 4 -13.72 8.11 6.71
C LEU A 4 -12.85 8.31 5.46
N THR A 5 -11.92 9.26 5.50
CA THR A 5 -11.01 9.52 4.38
C THR A 5 -9.68 8.79 4.50
N PHE A 6 -9.41 8.16 5.64
CA PHE A 6 -8.18 7.39 5.88
C PHE A 6 -8.30 5.91 5.48
N GLU A 7 -9.06 5.63 4.48
CA GLU A 7 -9.00 4.30 3.89
C GLU A 7 -7.73 4.17 3.06
N ASP A 8 -7.04 3.07 3.27
CA ASP A 8 -5.80 2.74 2.59
C ASP A 8 -5.91 2.82 1.06
N GLY A 9 -7.06 2.45 0.52
CA GLY A 9 -7.34 2.55 -0.91
C GLY A 9 -7.28 3.98 -1.42
N MET A 10 -7.80 4.94 -0.69
CA MET A 10 -7.79 6.34 -1.09
C MET A 10 -6.38 6.92 -1.07
N ILE A 11 -5.59 6.57 -0.06
CA ILE A 11 -4.21 7.04 0.07
C ILE A 11 -3.31 6.38 -0.99
N SER A 12 -3.38 5.06 -1.10
CA SER A 12 -2.56 4.31 -2.06
C SER A 12 -2.90 4.66 -3.51
N CYS A 13 -4.18 4.88 -3.82
CA CYS A 13 -4.61 5.27 -5.16
C CYS A 13 -4.11 6.67 -5.54
N SER A 14 -4.12 7.61 -4.59
CA SER A 14 -3.57 8.96 -4.82
C SER A 14 -2.07 8.91 -5.08
N ALA A 15 -1.32 8.14 -4.28
CA ALA A 15 0.11 7.95 -4.49
C ALA A 15 0.41 7.31 -5.86
N LEU A 16 -0.37 6.30 -6.24
CA LEU A 16 -0.27 5.66 -7.55
C LEU A 16 -0.44 6.66 -8.70
N GLN A 17 -1.48 7.47 -8.67
CA GLN A 17 -1.77 8.45 -9.72
C GLN A 17 -0.67 9.52 -9.82
N ILE A 18 -0.19 10.03 -8.69
CA ILE A 18 0.89 11.01 -8.64
C ILE A 18 2.19 10.38 -9.16
N GLY A 19 2.48 9.14 -8.83
CA GLY A 19 3.63 8.39 -9.35
C GLY A 19 3.58 8.22 -10.87
N MET A 20 2.41 7.90 -11.42
CA MET A 20 2.20 7.84 -12.87
C MET A 20 2.49 9.18 -13.53
N LEU A 21 1.98 10.28 -12.97
CA LEU A 21 2.26 11.62 -13.47
C LEU A 21 3.77 11.91 -13.46
N GLY A 22 4.47 11.54 -12.37
CA GLY A 22 5.93 11.68 -12.27
C GLY A 22 6.67 10.93 -13.36
N LEU A 23 6.29 9.68 -13.64
CA LEU A 23 6.90 8.86 -14.70
C LEU A 23 6.70 9.43 -16.11
N MET A 24 5.61 10.16 -16.33
CA MET A 24 5.30 10.78 -17.61
C MET A 24 6.06 12.10 -17.86
N GLN A 25 6.66 12.69 -16.81
CA GLN A 25 7.34 13.98 -16.94
C GLN A 25 8.73 13.84 -17.56
N LYS A 26 9.03 14.70 -18.53
CA LYS A 26 10.37 14.83 -19.11
C LYS A 26 11.22 15.85 -18.38
N ASP A 27 10.59 16.89 -17.82
CA ASP A 27 11.26 17.91 -17.00
C ASP A 27 11.62 17.32 -15.63
N GLU A 28 12.89 17.37 -15.26
CA GLU A 28 13.39 16.76 -14.04
C GLU A 28 12.84 17.46 -12.77
N LYS A 29 12.62 18.77 -12.81
CA LYS A 29 12.08 19.50 -11.65
C LYS A 29 10.63 19.12 -11.40
N VAL A 30 9.86 19.02 -12.48
CA VAL A 30 8.45 18.59 -12.41
C VAL A 30 8.37 17.12 -11.97
N ARG A 31 9.22 16.26 -12.53
CA ARG A 31 9.31 14.86 -12.11
C ARG A 31 9.61 14.75 -10.62
N LYS A 32 10.64 15.49 -10.16
CA LYS A 32 11.01 15.51 -8.74
C LYS A 32 9.85 15.96 -7.86
N HIS A 33 9.12 16.99 -8.26
CA HIS A 33 7.95 17.47 -7.51
C HIS A 33 6.92 16.37 -7.29
N TYR A 34 6.53 15.65 -8.34
CA TYR A 34 5.60 14.53 -8.22
C TYR A 34 6.17 13.36 -7.44
N THR A 35 7.47 13.08 -7.60
CA THR A 35 8.15 12.05 -6.83
C THR A 35 8.11 12.36 -5.34
N ASP A 36 8.50 13.56 -4.94
CA ASP A 36 8.52 13.98 -3.53
C ASP A 36 7.10 13.91 -2.92
N ALA A 37 6.10 14.37 -3.65
CA ALA A 37 4.71 14.34 -3.20
C ALA A 37 4.22 12.88 -3.02
N MET A 38 4.52 12.00 -3.96
CA MET A 38 4.16 10.58 -3.86
C MET A 38 4.84 9.92 -2.66
N LEU A 39 6.14 10.14 -2.46
CA LEU A 39 6.90 9.58 -1.35
C LEU A 39 6.34 10.02 -0.01
N GLN A 40 5.99 11.29 0.12
CA GLN A 40 5.37 11.83 1.33
C GLN A 40 4.05 11.15 1.66
N ILE A 41 3.22 10.88 0.64
CA ILE A 41 1.97 10.13 0.81
C ILE A 41 2.25 8.69 1.24
N LEU A 42 3.18 8.00 0.58
CA LEU A 42 3.53 6.62 0.92
C LEU A 42 4.08 6.50 2.35
N GLU A 43 4.94 7.41 2.76
CA GLU A 43 5.51 7.43 4.11
C GLU A 43 4.43 7.73 5.17
N SER A 44 3.49 8.63 4.88
CA SER A 44 2.36 8.85 5.78
C SER A 44 1.43 7.62 5.89
N HIS A 45 1.34 6.83 4.82
CA HIS A 45 0.54 5.60 4.79
C HIS A 45 1.20 4.42 5.54
N ASP A 46 2.46 4.54 5.93
CA ASP A 46 3.16 3.48 6.67
C ASP A 46 2.47 3.14 7.99
N CYS A 47 1.80 4.10 8.63
CA CYS A 47 1.03 3.85 9.85
C CYS A 47 -0.17 2.88 9.64
N LEU A 48 -0.67 2.77 8.42
CA LEU A 48 -1.75 1.84 8.03
C LEU A 48 -1.21 0.62 7.26
N THR A 49 0.10 0.41 7.25
CA THR A 49 0.73 -0.69 6.51
C THR A 49 1.45 -1.64 7.46
N GLN A 50 1.22 -2.93 7.30
CA GLN A 50 1.85 -3.96 8.13
C GLN A 50 3.30 -4.22 7.68
N LEU A 51 4.20 -3.30 7.96
CA LEU A 51 5.59 -3.37 7.49
C LEU A 51 6.47 -4.34 8.30
N ARG A 52 6.16 -4.55 9.58
CA ARG A 52 7.03 -5.25 10.55
C ARG A 52 6.35 -6.42 11.26
N VAL A 53 5.28 -6.95 10.69
CA VAL A 53 4.61 -8.11 11.28
C VAL A 53 5.47 -9.36 11.11
N PRO A 54 5.50 -10.27 12.11
CA PRO A 54 6.24 -11.52 12.02
C PRO A 54 5.75 -12.43 10.90
N ASP A 55 4.44 -12.50 10.69
CA ASP A 55 3.84 -13.33 9.65
C ASP A 55 4.08 -12.71 8.27
N ALA A 56 4.93 -13.36 7.49
CA ALA A 56 5.30 -12.90 6.15
C ALA A 56 4.10 -12.79 5.19
N ARG A 57 3.03 -13.57 5.42
CA ARG A 57 1.82 -13.54 4.58
C ARG A 57 1.04 -12.23 4.73
N ARG A 58 1.23 -11.53 5.83
CA ARG A 58 0.56 -10.26 6.15
C ARG A 58 1.42 -9.05 5.88
N ARG A 59 2.72 -9.25 5.69
CA ARG A 59 3.68 -8.17 5.50
C ARG A 59 3.40 -7.45 4.20
N GLY A 60 3.24 -6.12 4.27
CA GLY A 60 2.87 -5.27 3.14
C GLY A 60 1.35 -5.16 2.92
N GLY A 61 0.54 -5.91 3.68
CA GLY A 61 -0.91 -5.72 3.72
C GLY A 61 -1.25 -4.36 4.35
N THR A 62 -2.19 -3.66 3.75
CA THR A 62 -2.69 -2.39 4.27
C THR A 62 -3.90 -2.62 5.17
N MET A 63 -4.11 -1.71 6.12
CA MET A 63 -5.24 -1.73 7.03
C MET A 63 -6.21 -0.61 6.68
N ARG A 64 -7.49 -0.87 6.84
CA ARG A 64 -8.52 0.17 6.78
C ARG A 64 -8.55 0.94 8.08
N TYR A 65 -9.11 2.14 8.06
CA TYR A 65 -9.16 3.00 9.24
C TYR A 65 -9.74 2.29 10.48
N TRP A 66 -10.88 1.63 10.35
CA TRP A 66 -11.50 0.93 11.48
C TRP A 66 -10.71 -0.28 12.00
N GLU A 67 -9.87 -0.89 11.16
CA GLU A 67 -8.96 -1.96 11.59
C GLU A 67 -7.76 -1.42 12.37
N ALA A 68 -7.44 -0.15 12.18
CA ALA A 68 -6.38 0.54 12.90
C ALA A 68 -6.84 1.14 14.25
N GLN A 69 -8.14 1.14 14.53
CA GLN A 69 -8.65 1.62 15.81
C GLN A 69 -8.19 0.74 16.99
N TYR A 70 -7.94 1.38 18.12
CA TYR A 70 -7.37 0.69 19.27
C TYR A 70 -8.23 -0.47 19.78
N ASP A 71 -9.53 -0.27 19.88
CA ASP A 71 -10.49 -1.28 20.33
C ASP A 71 -10.55 -2.48 19.37
N VAL A 72 -10.51 -2.24 18.09
CA VAL A 72 -10.46 -3.30 17.07
C VAL A 72 -9.14 -4.09 17.16
N GLN A 73 -8.01 -3.41 17.33
CA GLN A 73 -6.70 -4.06 17.45
C GLN A 73 -6.56 -4.90 18.73
N MET A 74 -7.29 -4.54 19.76
CA MET A 74 -7.28 -5.24 21.05
C MET A 74 -8.17 -6.51 21.07
N LEU A 75 -9.01 -6.71 20.08
CA LEU A 75 -9.84 -7.92 19.99
C LEU A 75 -8.97 -9.12 19.61
N PRO A 76 -8.92 -10.18 20.45
CA PRO A 76 -7.97 -11.28 20.27
C PRO A 76 -8.16 -12.10 18.99
N ASN A 77 -9.33 -12.00 18.38
CA ASN A 77 -9.69 -12.72 17.16
C ASN A 77 -9.72 -11.84 15.90
N MET A 78 -9.38 -10.56 16.03
CA MET A 78 -9.30 -9.67 14.88
C MET A 78 -7.92 -9.80 14.24
N PHE A 79 -7.89 -10.43 13.10
CA PHE A 79 -6.71 -10.44 12.24
C PHE A 79 -6.92 -9.40 11.16
N ASN A 80 -6.03 -8.43 11.09
CA ASN A 80 -5.96 -7.55 9.95
C ASN A 80 -5.51 -8.38 8.75
N SER A 81 -6.47 -8.89 8.01
CA SER A 81 -6.18 -9.69 6.83
C SER A 81 -5.82 -8.77 5.66
N PRO A 82 -4.98 -9.24 4.73
CA PRO A 82 -4.82 -8.54 3.48
C PRO A 82 -6.19 -8.40 2.80
N HIS A 83 -6.37 -7.31 2.08
CA HIS A 83 -7.57 -7.07 1.28
C HIS A 83 -7.18 -6.50 -0.09
N GLY A 84 -8.13 -6.48 -1.03
CA GLY A 84 -7.89 -6.16 -2.43
C GLY A 84 -7.22 -4.80 -2.67
N TRP A 85 -7.44 -3.85 -1.79
CA TRP A 85 -6.84 -2.51 -1.89
C TRP A 85 -5.33 -2.49 -1.64
N SER A 86 -4.78 -3.49 -0.95
CA SER A 86 -3.33 -3.63 -0.80
C SER A 86 -2.59 -3.68 -2.14
N GLY A 87 -3.26 -4.10 -3.21
CA GLY A 87 -2.70 -4.10 -4.55
C GLY A 87 -2.32 -2.71 -5.04
N TRP A 88 -3.08 -1.68 -4.70
CA TRP A 88 -2.75 -0.30 -5.09
C TRP A 88 -1.46 0.19 -4.44
N ARG A 89 -1.20 -0.18 -3.18
CA ARG A 89 0.08 0.12 -2.55
C ARG A 89 1.23 -0.58 -3.28
N GLY A 90 1.04 -1.82 -3.70
CA GLY A 90 2.05 -2.54 -4.49
C GLY A 90 2.44 -1.81 -5.77
N TYR A 91 1.47 -1.28 -6.50
CA TYR A 91 1.75 -0.46 -7.69
C TYR A 91 2.41 0.87 -7.32
N ALA A 92 1.94 1.56 -6.29
CA ALA A 92 2.49 2.83 -5.86
C ALA A 92 3.97 2.71 -5.42
N THR A 93 4.29 1.69 -4.64
CA THR A 93 5.68 1.42 -4.22
C THR A 93 6.57 1.01 -5.39
N TYR A 94 6.04 0.30 -6.38
CA TYR A 94 6.78 0.00 -7.60
C TYR A 94 7.11 1.27 -8.40
N TYR A 95 6.18 2.21 -8.52
CA TYR A 95 6.45 3.49 -9.15
C TYR A 95 7.45 4.33 -8.35
N ALA A 96 7.42 4.26 -7.02
CA ALA A 96 8.44 4.87 -6.19
C ALA A 96 9.83 4.31 -6.50
N TYR A 97 9.95 2.99 -6.66
CA TYR A 97 11.19 2.36 -7.10
C TYR A 97 11.63 2.85 -8.49
N LEU A 98 10.74 2.91 -9.47
CA LEU A 98 11.07 3.37 -10.82
C LEU A 98 11.53 4.84 -10.87
N LEU A 99 11.00 5.67 -9.96
CA LEU A 99 11.34 7.10 -9.89
C LEU A 99 12.60 7.39 -9.09
N THR A 100 12.91 6.57 -8.07
CA THR A 100 14.01 6.83 -7.12
C THR A 100 15.20 5.87 -7.28
N GLY A 101 14.97 4.65 -7.76
CA GLY A 101 15.95 3.56 -7.74
C GLY A 101 16.18 2.95 -6.35
N GLU A 102 15.45 3.36 -5.32
CA GLU A 102 15.64 2.86 -3.95
C GLU A 102 15.07 1.46 -3.78
N GLU A 103 15.92 0.48 -3.47
CA GLU A 103 15.53 -0.92 -3.29
C GLU A 103 14.49 -1.16 -2.18
N ARG A 104 14.41 -0.28 -1.19
CA ARG A 104 13.38 -0.36 -0.14
C ARG A 104 11.98 -0.43 -0.73
N TRP A 105 11.71 0.37 -1.76
CA TRP A 105 10.41 0.43 -2.41
C TRP A 105 10.10 -0.84 -3.20
N LEU A 106 11.11 -1.41 -3.85
CA LEU A 106 10.96 -2.70 -4.53
C LEU A 106 10.65 -3.82 -3.53
N LYS A 107 11.31 -3.82 -2.38
CA LYS A 107 11.02 -4.78 -1.30
C LYS A 107 9.60 -4.63 -0.77
N GLU A 108 9.12 -3.41 -0.59
CA GLU A 108 7.73 -3.15 -0.18
C GLU A 108 6.74 -3.62 -1.25
N THR A 109 7.05 -3.42 -2.52
CA THR A 109 6.27 -3.95 -3.65
C THR A 109 6.12 -5.47 -3.55
N TYR A 110 7.20 -6.20 -3.36
CA TYR A 110 7.15 -7.66 -3.19
C TYR A 110 6.32 -8.08 -1.98
N ASN A 111 6.45 -7.37 -0.87
CA ASN A 111 5.65 -7.64 0.32
C ASN A 111 4.16 -7.41 0.06
N ALA A 112 3.79 -6.29 -0.54
CA ALA A 112 2.40 -5.95 -0.86
C ALA A 112 1.79 -6.97 -1.85
N MET A 113 2.54 -7.34 -2.89
CA MET A 113 2.10 -8.35 -3.86
C MET A 113 2.01 -9.74 -3.23
N GLY A 114 2.91 -10.08 -2.31
CA GLY A 114 2.84 -11.30 -1.52
C GLY A 114 1.57 -11.35 -0.68
N ALA A 115 1.27 -10.30 0.08
CA ALA A 115 0.03 -10.20 0.85
C ALA A 115 -1.21 -10.30 -0.05
N PHE A 116 -1.22 -9.59 -1.16
CA PHE A 116 -2.30 -9.61 -2.14
C PHE A 116 -2.53 -10.99 -2.76
N SER A 117 -1.47 -11.75 -3.01
CA SER A 117 -1.57 -13.08 -3.61
C SER A 117 -2.36 -14.08 -2.75
N HIS A 118 -2.41 -13.88 -1.43
CA HIS A 118 -3.22 -14.71 -0.53
C HIS A 118 -4.73 -14.51 -0.68
N LEU A 119 -5.15 -13.50 -1.41
CA LEU A 119 -6.57 -13.30 -1.75
C LEU A 119 -7.01 -14.14 -2.96
N ILE A 120 -6.08 -14.79 -3.64
CA ILE A 120 -6.39 -15.64 -4.79
C ILE A 120 -6.83 -17.01 -4.27
N ASP A 121 -8.04 -17.41 -4.61
CA ASP A 121 -8.51 -18.77 -4.37
C ASP A 121 -7.75 -19.73 -5.32
N TYR A 122 -6.88 -20.55 -4.76
CA TYR A 122 -6.01 -21.44 -5.54
C TYR A 122 -6.76 -22.51 -6.35
N ARG A 123 -8.01 -22.80 -6.01
CA ARG A 123 -8.83 -23.80 -6.72
C ARG A 123 -9.53 -23.21 -7.93
N THR A 124 -9.95 -21.97 -7.84
CA THR A 124 -10.76 -21.33 -8.89
C THR A 124 -9.99 -20.25 -9.63
N GLY A 125 -8.86 -19.77 -9.09
CA GLY A 125 -8.15 -18.62 -9.61
C GLY A 125 -8.86 -17.29 -9.36
N ASN A 126 -10.02 -17.30 -8.70
CA ASN A 126 -10.77 -16.09 -8.44
C ASN A 126 -10.10 -15.26 -7.34
N LEU A 127 -10.09 -13.95 -7.53
CA LEU A 127 -9.66 -13.00 -6.52
C LEU A 127 -10.80 -12.77 -5.52
N ARG A 128 -10.47 -12.87 -4.24
CA ARG A 128 -11.35 -12.49 -3.13
C ARG A 128 -11.00 -11.10 -2.64
N HIS A 129 -11.96 -10.39 -2.14
CA HIS A 129 -11.72 -9.06 -1.61
C HIS A 129 -11.05 -9.10 -0.23
N TRP A 130 -11.37 -10.11 0.60
CA TRP A 130 -10.77 -10.49 1.89
C TRP A 130 -11.04 -11.96 2.24
#